data_b2edb2e99238328b4acbaa9fab855f24
#
_entry.id   b2edb2e99238328b4acbaa9fab855f24
#
_cell.length_a   1.000
_cell.length_b   1.000
_cell.length_c   1.000
_cell.angle_alpha   90.00
_cell.angle_beta   90.00
_cell.angle_gamma   90.00
#
_symmetry.space_group_name_H-M   'P 1'
#
loop_
_entity.id
_entity.type
_entity.pdbx_description
1 polymer ?
#
loop_
_entity_poly.entity_id
_entity_poly.type
_entity_poly.pdbx_seq_one_letter_code
_entity_poly.pdbx_strand_id
1 'polypeptide(L)'
;MTELSKKRPEFRNINAFKDLTTYRLPPAGWVSILHRVSGLLMFALLPFVVWLLDVSLTSELSYERFTSAFSEGIGFVPGALVKLVTLGLIWGYLHHFIAGVRHLYMDMTHSVTKEFGKSSAQVTLVLSLGLTVVLGAKLFGLY
;
A
#
# COMPACT_ATOMS: atom_id res chain seq x y z
N MET A 1 3.66 -52.03 -23.37
CA MET A 1 3.01 -50.99 -22.59
C MET A 1 3.53 -49.65 -23.08
N THR A 2 2.74 -48.93 -23.89
CA THR A 2 3.10 -47.63 -24.46
C THR A 2 2.92 -46.59 -23.37
N GLU A 3 4.02 -46.01 -22.83
CA GLU A 3 3.95 -44.83 -21.98
C GLU A 3 3.27 -43.70 -22.74
N LEU A 4 2.08 -43.34 -22.31
CA LEU A 4 1.39 -42.14 -22.76
C LEU A 4 2.26 -40.93 -22.39
N SER A 5 3.00 -40.42 -23.38
CA SER A 5 3.76 -39.17 -23.24
C SER A 5 2.82 -38.09 -22.70
N LYS A 6 2.97 -37.73 -21.41
CA LYS A 6 2.28 -36.60 -20.82
C LYS A 6 2.61 -35.34 -21.63
N LYS A 7 1.65 -34.86 -22.41
CA LYS A 7 1.78 -33.57 -23.09
C LYS A 7 2.21 -32.52 -22.07
N ARG A 8 3.32 -31.84 -22.32
CA ARG A 8 3.77 -30.71 -21.50
C ARG A 8 2.69 -29.65 -21.48
N PRO A 9 2.43 -28.99 -20.33
CA PRO A 9 1.47 -27.89 -20.27
C PRO A 9 1.85 -26.81 -21.29
N GLU A 10 0.88 -26.35 -22.05
CA GLU A 10 1.06 -25.26 -23.00
C GLU A 10 1.19 -23.95 -22.21
N PHE A 11 2.37 -23.33 -22.25
CA PHE A 11 2.58 -22.04 -21.60
C PHE A 11 1.99 -20.92 -22.47
N ARG A 12 1.01 -20.20 -21.96
CA ARG A 12 0.46 -19.01 -22.60
C ARG A 12 0.91 -17.79 -21.84
N ASN A 13 1.38 -16.77 -22.56
CA ASN A 13 1.68 -15.48 -21.97
C ASN A 13 0.36 -14.82 -21.51
N ILE A 14 0.32 -14.39 -20.24
CA ILE A 14 -0.84 -13.68 -19.68
C ILE A 14 -0.87 -12.26 -20.26
N ASN A 15 -2.01 -11.89 -20.83
CA ASN A 15 -2.26 -10.52 -21.25
C ASN A 15 -2.74 -9.71 -20.05
N ALA A 16 -1.89 -8.80 -19.53
CA ALA A 16 -2.18 -8.02 -18.33
C ALA A 16 -3.50 -7.23 -18.40
N PHE A 17 -3.88 -6.71 -19.58
CA PHE A 17 -5.10 -5.90 -19.73
C PHE A 17 -6.38 -6.73 -19.85
N LYS A 18 -6.30 -7.95 -20.39
CA LYS A 18 -7.46 -8.83 -20.58
C LYS A 18 -7.62 -9.83 -19.44
N ASP A 19 -6.51 -10.46 -19.03
CA ASP A 19 -6.57 -11.59 -18.11
C ASP A 19 -6.60 -11.16 -16.65
N LEU A 20 -5.96 -10.01 -16.26
CA LEU A 20 -6.01 -9.52 -14.88
C LEU A 20 -7.42 -9.11 -14.45
N THR A 21 -8.24 -8.62 -15.37
CA THR A 21 -9.63 -8.20 -15.07
C THR A 21 -10.58 -9.39 -14.88
N THR A 22 -10.25 -10.55 -15.44
CA THR A 22 -11.07 -11.77 -15.37
C THR A 22 -10.58 -12.76 -14.30
N TYR A 23 -9.36 -12.58 -13.82
CA TYR A 23 -8.74 -13.48 -12.85
C TYR A 23 -9.20 -13.16 -11.42
N ARG A 24 -9.80 -14.16 -10.76
CA ARG A 24 -10.15 -14.05 -9.33
C ARG A 24 -8.92 -14.21 -8.46
N LEU A 25 -8.33 -13.09 -8.07
CA LEU A 25 -7.18 -13.07 -7.16
C LEU A 25 -7.61 -13.50 -5.75
N PRO A 26 -6.89 -14.45 -5.13
CA PRO A 26 -7.08 -14.76 -3.71
C PRO A 26 -6.59 -13.57 -2.85
N PRO A 27 -7.02 -13.46 -1.56
CA PRO A 27 -6.58 -12.37 -0.67
C PRO A 27 -5.06 -12.20 -0.59
N ALA A 28 -4.29 -13.28 -0.59
CA ALA A 28 -2.83 -13.25 -0.60
C ALA A 28 -2.26 -12.60 -1.89
N GLY A 29 -2.90 -12.81 -3.03
CA GLY A 29 -2.55 -12.16 -4.29
C GLY A 29 -2.80 -10.65 -4.25
N TRP A 30 -3.93 -10.23 -3.71
CA TRP A 30 -4.24 -8.81 -3.51
C TRP A 30 -3.22 -8.13 -2.61
N VAL A 31 -2.90 -8.70 -1.44
CA VAL A 31 -1.88 -8.15 -0.53
C VAL A 31 -0.53 -8.03 -1.23
N SER A 32 -0.13 -9.02 -2.02
CA SER A 32 1.14 -8.98 -2.76
C SER A 32 1.19 -7.86 -3.81
N ILE A 33 0.10 -7.63 -4.55
CA ILE A 33 0.02 -6.54 -5.52
C ILE A 33 0.01 -5.18 -4.81
N LEU A 34 -0.84 -5.03 -3.79
CA LEU A 34 -0.95 -3.80 -3.02
C LEU A 34 0.37 -3.45 -2.29
N HIS A 35 1.14 -4.44 -1.84
CA HIS A 35 2.47 -4.23 -1.28
C HIS A 35 3.42 -3.58 -2.30
N ARG A 36 3.39 -4.01 -3.56
CA ARG A 36 4.19 -3.40 -4.64
C ARG A 36 3.68 -2.00 -4.99
N VAL A 37 2.36 -1.83 -5.11
CA VAL A 37 1.74 -0.53 -5.41
C VAL A 37 2.03 0.48 -4.30
N SER A 38 1.94 0.09 -3.03
CA SER A 38 2.26 0.96 -1.90
C SER A 38 3.73 1.37 -1.87
N GLY A 39 4.65 0.46 -2.19
CA GLY A 39 6.08 0.78 -2.33
C GLY A 39 6.34 1.78 -3.45
N LEU A 40 5.73 1.58 -4.62
CA LEU A 40 5.84 2.52 -5.75
C LEU A 40 5.26 3.90 -5.38
N LEU A 41 4.10 3.94 -4.72
CA LEU A 41 3.46 5.19 -4.28
C LEU A 41 4.37 5.97 -3.33
N MET A 42 4.92 5.31 -2.30
CA MET A 42 5.83 5.95 -1.36
C MET A 42 7.10 6.46 -2.03
N PHE A 43 7.67 5.69 -2.96
CA PHE A 43 8.85 6.11 -3.71
C PHE A 43 8.56 7.32 -4.61
N ALA A 44 7.45 7.31 -5.34
CA ALA A 44 7.07 8.41 -6.22
C ALA A 44 6.78 9.71 -5.45
N LEU A 45 6.21 9.60 -4.24
CA LEU A 45 5.89 10.74 -3.37
C LEU A 45 7.01 11.09 -2.38
N LEU A 46 8.15 10.41 -2.43
CA LEU A 46 9.27 10.69 -1.52
C LEU A 46 9.72 12.16 -1.51
N PRO A 47 9.83 12.86 -2.64
CA PRO A 47 10.18 14.28 -2.63
C PRO A 47 9.17 15.13 -1.85
N PHE A 48 7.88 14.83 -1.95
CA PHE A 48 6.83 15.50 -1.19
C PHE A 48 6.95 15.22 0.31
N VAL A 49 7.24 13.97 0.71
CA VAL A 49 7.43 13.59 2.12
C VAL A 49 8.64 14.31 2.70
N VAL A 50 9.76 14.34 1.97
CA VAL A 50 10.99 15.04 2.40
C VAL A 50 10.74 16.54 2.56
N TRP A 51 10.04 17.15 1.61
CA TRP A 51 9.66 18.56 1.71
C TRP A 51 8.76 18.84 2.92
N LEU A 52 7.74 18.01 3.16
CA LEU A 52 6.88 18.14 4.35
C LEU A 52 7.68 18.02 5.64
N LEU A 53 8.62 17.09 5.72
CA LEU A 53 9.49 16.91 6.87
C LEU A 53 10.38 18.14 7.08
N ASP A 54 11.01 18.62 6.04
CA ASP A 54 11.87 19.81 6.08
C ASP A 54 11.11 21.03 6.61
N VAL A 55 9.96 21.35 6.01
CA VAL A 55 9.17 22.54 6.45
C VAL A 55 8.57 22.36 7.84
N SER A 56 8.37 21.14 8.31
CA SER A 56 7.85 20.88 9.66
C SER A 56 8.90 21.06 10.77
N LEU A 57 10.21 21.02 10.45
CA LEU A 57 11.29 20.99 11.43
C LEU A 57 12.21 22.23 11.38
N THR A 58 12.19 23.01 10.30
CA THR A 58 13.21 24.06 10.07
C THR A 58 13.02 25.27 10.96
N SER A 59 11.80 25.78 11.18
CA SER A 59 11.50 26.95 12.01
C SER A 59 10.00 27.02 12.35
N GLU A 60 9.63 27.90 13.30
CA GLU A 60 8.22 28.19 13.61
C GLU A 60 7.46 28.66 12.36
N LEU A 61 8.05 29.56 11.59
CA LEU A 61 7.44 30.11 10.38
C LEU A 61 7.24 29.04 9.30
N SER A 62 8.15 28.08 9.17
CA SER A 62 7.98 26.95 8.25
C SER A 62 6.97 25.94 8.78
N TYR A 63 6.86 25.77 10.08
CA TYR A 63 5.82 24.92 10.70
C TYR A 63 4.42 25.49 10.45
N GLU A 64 4.23 26.80 10.47
CA GLU A 64 2.98 27.43 10.06
C GLU A 64 2.63 27.11 8.60
N ARG A 65 3.61 27.11 7.69
CA ARG A 65 3.43 26.67 6.29
C ARG A 65 3.07 25.18 6.20
N PHE A 66 3.71 24.35 7.02
CA PHE A 66 3.36 22.93 7.10
C PHE A 66 1.90 22.72 7.51
N THR A 67 1.43 23.41 8.55
CA THR A 67 0.06 23.29 9.02
C THR A 67 -0.95 23.90 8.04
N SER A 68 -0.65 25.09 7.46
CA SER A 68 -1.52 25.71 6.47
C SER A 68 -1.65 24.92 5.16
N ALA A 69 -0.66 24.10 4.82
CA ALA A 69 -0.76 23.21 3.67
C ALA A 69 -1.97 22.27 3.73
N PHE A 70 -2.39 21.88 4.91
CA PHE A 70 -3.55 20.99 5.11
C PHE A 70 -4.89 21.72 5.16
N SER A 71 -4.92 23.00 5.43
CA SER A 71 -6.13 23.81 5.47
C SER A 71 -6.32 24.63 4.19
N GLU A 72 -5.32 25.39 3.80
CA GLU A 72 -5.36 26.31 2.68
C GLU A 72 -4.87 25.66 1.39
N GLY A 73 -3.85 24.78 1.50
CA GLY A 73 -3.22 24.09 0.37
C GLY A 73 -1.80 24.57 0.08
N ILE A 74 -1.29 24.18 -1.09
CA ILE A 74 0.09 24.49 -1.56
C ILE A 74 -0.03 25.07 -2.97
N GLY A 75 0.16 26.36 -3.13
CA GLY A 75 0.03 27.03 -4.41
C GLY A 75 -1.40 26.85 -4.99
N PHE A 76 -1.50 26.17 -6.12
CA PHE A 76 -2.80 25.88 -6.76
C PHE A 76 -3.46 24.58 -6.27
N VAL A 77 -2.80 23.83 -5.38
CA VAL A 77 -3.30 22.55 -4.85
C VAL A 77 -4.11 22.82 -3.58
N PRO A 78 -5.43 22.54 -3.55
CA PRO A 78 -6.25 22.79 -2.37
C PRO A 78 -5.89 21.87 -1.19
N GLY A 79 -6.04 22.33 0.05
CA GLY A 79 -5.73 21.57 1.26
C GLY A 79 -6.44 20.21 1.36
N ALA A 80 -7.65 20.10 0.83
CA ALA A 80 -8.37 18.83 0.75
C ALA A 80 -7.59 17.78 -0.09
N LEU A 81 -6.97 18.20 -1.20
CA LEU A 81 -6.15 17.30 -2.02
C LEU A 81 -4.85 16.93 -1.31
N VAL A 82 -4.23 17.88 -0.58
CA VAL A 82 -3.06 17.58 0.28
C VAL A 82 -3.41 16.53 1.32
N LYS A 83 -4.57 16.65 1.99
CA LYS A 83 -5.06 15.62 2.93
C LYS A 83 -5.29 14.27 2.26
N LEU A 84 -5.87 14.24 1.06
CA LEU A 84 -6.09 12.98 0.33
C LEU A 84 -4.78 12.30 -0.08
N VAL A 85 -3.79 13.07 -0.56
CA VAL A 85 -2.45 12.53 -0.88
C VAL A 85 -1.77 11.99 0.38
N THR A 86 -1.86 12.74 1.49
CA THR A 86 -1.32 12.31 2.78
C THR A 86 -2.03 11.06 3.30
N LEU A 87 -3.35 10.95 3.15
CA LEU A 87 -4.10 9.74 3.50
C LEU A 87 -3.63 8.53 2.67
N GLY A 88 -3.39 8.74 1.37
CA GLY A 88 -2.82 7.71 0.49
C GLY A 88 -1.41 7.27 0.93
N LEU A 89 -0.58 8.20 1.40
CA LEU A 89 0.74 7.90 1.96
C LEU A 89 0.64 7.15 3.29
N ILE A 90 -0.27 7.54 4.18
CA ILE A 90 -0.53 6.82 5.45
C ILE A 90 -0.94 5.38 5.14
N TRP A 91 -1.89 5.17 4.24
CA TRP A 91 -2.27 3.82 3.81
C TRP A 91 -1.08 3.09 3.16
N GLY A 92 -0.37 3.73 2.26
CA GLY A 92 0.78 3.15 1.57
C GLY A 92 1.84 2.66 2.56
N TYR A 93 2.20 3.49 3.53
CA TYR A 93 3.16 3.14 4.58
C TYR A 93 2.67 1.97 5.45
N LEU A 94 1.44 2.07 5.98
CA LEU A 94 0.88 1.04 6.87
C LEU A 94 0.74 -0.29 6.15
N HIS A 95 0.19 -0.29 4.93
CA HIS A 95 0.03 -1.51 4.16
C HIS A 95 1.38 -2.13 3.79
N HIS A 96 2.33 -1.31 3.33
CA HIS A 96 3.66 -1.78 2.97
C HIS A 96 4.41 -2.37 4.16
N PHE A 97 4.37 -1.69 5.30
CA PHE A 97 5.02 -2.16 6.51
C PHE A 97 4.41 -3.49 7.02
N ILE A 98 3.08 -3.56 7.16
CA ILE A 98 2.40 -4.75 7.69
C ILE A 98 2.56 -5.94 6.73
N ALA A 99 2.42 -5.71 5.41
CA ALA A 99 2.64 -6.75 4.41
C ALA A 99 4.11 -7.18 4.35
N GLY A 100 5.06 -6.25 4.52
CA GLY A 100 6.49 -6.55 4.62
C GLY A 100 6.81 -7.45 5.82
N VAL A 101 6.31 -7.09 7.01
CA VAL A 101 6.45 -7.93 8.22
C VAL A 101 5.86 -9.33 8.00
N ARG A 102 4.68 -9.41 7.34
CA ARG A 102 4.08 -10.70 6.95
C ARG A 102 5.02 -11.52 6.06
N HIS A 103 5.65 -10.90 5.05
CA HIS A 103 6.60 -11.60 4.18
C HIS A 103 7.82 -12.12 4.97
N LEU A 104 8.42 -11.28 5.81
CA LEU A 104 9.54 -11.69 6.67
C LEU A 104 9.16 -12.86 7.60
N TYR A 105 7.96 -12.81 8.18
CA TYR A 105 7.47 -13.91 9.02
C TYR A 105 7.34 -15.22 8.23
N MET A 106 6.77 -15.16 7.01
CA MET A 106 6.62 -16.33 6.15
C MET A 106 7.99 -16.91 5.75
N ASP A 107 8.96 -16.06 5.48
CA ASP A 107 10.32 -16.47 5.11
C ASP A 107 11.03 -17.14 6.30
N MET A 108 10.89 -16.57 7.52
CA MET A 108 11.51 -17.12 8.73
C MET A 108 10.89 -18.46 9.16
N THR A 109 9.58 -18.60 9.03
CA THR A 109 8.85 -19.78 9.55
C THR A 109 8.55 -20.82 8.47
N HIS A 110 8.82 -20.52 7.22
CA HIS A 110 8.46 -21.32 6.05
C HIS A 110 6.96 -21.65 5.97
N SER A 111 6.12 -20.77 6.56
CA SER A 111 4.67 -20.91 6.66
C SER A 111 3.96 -20.51 5.37
N VAL A 112 4.03 -21.36 4.36
CA VAL A 112 3.53 -21.09 2.99
C VAL A 112 2.27 -21.91 2.64
N THR A 113 1.51 -22.38 3.66
CA THR A 113 0.25 -23.08 3.41
C THR A 113 -0.83 -22.15 2.85
N LYS A 114 -1.79 -22.70 2.11
CA LYS A 114 -2.91 -21.93 1.53
C LYS A 114 -3.75 -21.25 2.63
N GLU A 115 -3.98 -21.94 3.74
CA GLU A 115 -4.77 -21.49 4.88
C GLU A 115 -4.08 -20.32 5.57
N PHE A 116 -2.79 -20.46 5.87
CA PHE A 116 -1.98 -19.40 6.46
C PHE A 116 -1.88 -18.19 5.51
N GLY A 117 -1.66 -18.43 4.22
CA GLY A 117 -1.61 -17.38 3.20
C GLY A 117 -2.89 -16.56 3.14
N LYS A 118 -4.07 -17.21 3.27
CA LYS A 118 -5.38 -16.54 3.28
C LYS A 118 -5.59 -15.76 4.58
N SER A 119 -5.41 -16.39 5.75
CA SER A 119 -5.67 -15.76 7.05
C SER A 119 -4.75 -14.59 7.33
N SER A 120 -3.44 -14.75 7.10
CA SER A 120 -2.47 -13.68 7.29
C SER A 120 -2.70 -12.49 6.33
N ALA A 121 -3.15 -12.75 5.10
CA ALA A 121 -3.51 -11.68 4.17
C ALA A 121 -4.76 -10.90 4.63
N GLN A 122 -5.78 -11.58 5.17
CA GLN A 122 -6.95 -10.92 5.74
C GLN A 122 -6.57 -10.03 6.93
N VAL A 123 -5.71 -10.51 7.83
CA VAL A 123 -5.17 -9.72 8.96
C VAL A 123 -4.45 -8.48 8.44
N THR A 124 -3.58 -8.62 7.44
CA THR A 124 -2.87 -7.49 6.82
C THR A 124 -3.84 -6.43 6.29
N LEU A 125 -4.87 -6.83 5.56
CA LEU A 125 -5.88 -5.91 5.01
C LEU A 125 -6.66 -5.20 6.11
N VAL A 126 -7.16 -5.95 7.09
CA VAL A 126 -7.94 -5.39 8.21
C VAL A 126 -7.12 -4.40 9.03
N LEU A 127 -5.89 -4.76 9.38
CA LEU A 127 -5.01 -3.88 10.17
C LEU A 127 -4.62 -2.63 9.38
N SER A 128 -4.18 -2.77 8.12
CA SER A 128 -3.77 -1.62 7.33
C SER A 128 -4.91 -0.64 7.06
N LEU A 129 -6.09 -1.14 6.70
CA LEU A 129 -7.27 -0.30 6.47
C LEU A 129 -7.81 0.29 7.77
N GLY A 130 -7.93 -0.49 8.84
CA GLY A 130 -8.40 -0.02 10.13
C GLY A 130 -7.54 1.09 10.71
N LEU A 131 -6.21 0.93 10.70
CA LEU A 131 -5.29 1.98 11.13
C LEU A 131 -5.35 3.21 10.21
N THR A 132 -5.51 3.01 8.89
CA THR A 132 -5.67 4.13 7.95
C THR A 132 -6.94 4.93 8.26
N VAL A 133 -8.05 4.27 8.57
CA VAL A 133 -9.30 4.95 8.95
C VAL A 133 -9.11 5.76 10.24
N VAL A 134 -8.48 5.18 11.26
CA VAL A 134 -8.22 5.87 12.53
C VAL A 134 -7.35 7.10 12.31
N LEU A 135 -6.19 6.95 11.65
CA LEU A 135 -5.28 8.09 11.40
C LEU A 135 -5.89 9.10 10.41
N GLY A 136 -6.66 8.62 9.44
CA GLY A 136 -7.41 9.47 8.51
C GLY A 136 -8.46 10.32 9.24
N ALA A 137 -9.19 9.74 10.18
CA ALA A 137 -10.15 10.47 10.98
C ALA A 137 -9.47 11.64 11.72
N LYS A 138 -8.28 11.42 12.29
CA LYS A 138 -7.47 12.48 12.89
C LYS A 138 -7.02 13.53 11.87
N LEU A 139 -6.52 13.11 10.73
CA LEU A 139 -6.08 14.00 9.63
C LEU A 139 -7.20 14.95 9.18
N PHE A 140 -8.44 14.48 9.19
CA PHE A 140 -9.61 15.27 8.82
C PHE A 140 -10.27 16.01 9.99
N GLY A 141 -9.69 15.90 11.19
CA GLY A 141 -10.15 16.65 12.37
C GLY A 141 -11.46 16.13 12.99
N LEU A 142 -11.70 14.82 12.91
CA LEU A 142 -12.87 14.19 13.53
C LEU A 142 -12.68 13.92 15.04
N TYR A 143 -11.44 13.98 15.53
CA TYR A 143 -11.07 13.93 16.96
C TYR A 143 -9.68 14.54 17.18
#